data_3a0087454e018c822c8693d09500122f
#
_entry.id   3a0087454e018c822c8693d09500122f
#
_cell.length_a   1.000
_cell.length_b   1.000
_cell.length_c   1.000
_cell.angle_alpha   90.00
_cell.angle_beta   90.00
_cell.angle_gamma   90.00
#
_symmetry.space_group_name_H-M   'P 1'
#
loop_
_entity.id
_entity.type
_entity.pdbx_description
1 polymer ?
#
loop_
_entity_poly.entity_id
_entity_poly.type
_entity_poly.pdbx_seq_one_letter_code
_entity_poly.pdbx_strand_id
1 'polypeptide(L)'
;MSRVSVIQNFINFACQIFTYGNEQIVRLLGKSPFKVLPYIIYIGIVFVLSSCVGRGGSNTETPTSGNIKILVDESFKPLLETEVNTFTALYPYAHITPEYKPEVDVVNEFMHDSARVMVTSRKLTDDQIKYLRDTLIIARTTTFAYDAVALVINKENPDSLLKYDEVKNIFTGKITEWKEINRNSRLGAIKFIFDNTKSGNIRYFREKFEYNDPFGDNFYAMNSNSEVINYVERNKDALGIVSSNWISDLDDSSSYRLINKIKVVALTQPYLDQNTYYKPDQGFIVTKDYPFIREVYLISRETFSGLGSGFIQWACAEQGQRIVRLSGLVPATMPIRLVRIKQE
;
A
#
# COMPACT_ATOMS: atom_id res chain seq x y z
N MET A 1 -16.39 11.70 38.69
CA MET A 1 -17.63 11.09 39.19
C MET A 1 -17.89 9.83 38.41
N SER A 2 -17.86 8.65 39.06
CA SER A 2 -17.85 7.36 38.39
C SER A 2 -19.23 6.99 37.81
N ARG A 3 -19.27 6.33 36.65
CA ARG A 3 -20.51 5.82 36.01
C ARG A 3 -21.38 4.96 36.93
N VAL A 4 -20.80 4.37 37.95
CA VAL A 4 -21.49 3.55 38.95
C VAL A 4 -22.45 4.38 39.83
N SER A 5 -22.10 5.61 40.18
CA SER A 5 -22.93 6.51 41.00
C SER A 5 -24.19 7.00 40.27
N VAL A 6 -24.14 7.14 38.97
CA VAL A 6 -25.29 7.59 38.15
C VAL A 6 -26.32 6.44 38.01
N ILE A 7 -25.84 5.22 37.84
CA ILE A 7 -26.70 4.02 37.71
C ILE A 7 -27.41 3.74 39.04
N GLN A 8 -26.71 3.88 40.17
CA GLN A 8 -27.29 3.66 41.51
C GLN A 8 -28.37 4.69 41.84
N ASN A 9 -28.13 5.96 41.44
CA ASN A 9 -29.15 7.01 41.63
C ASN A 9 -30.39 6.80 40.74
N PHE A 10 -30.21 6.24 39.54
CA PHE A 10 -31.32 5.94 38.62
C PHE A 10 -32.16 4.76 39.13
N ILE A 11 -31.51 3.72 39.67
CA ILE A 11 -32.21 2.57 40.29
C ILE A 11 -32.99 2.99 41.50
N ASN A 12 -32.45 3.82 42.40
CA ASN A 12 -33.13 4.34 43.57
C ASN A 12 -34.31 5.24 43.20
N PHE A 13 -34.18 6.08 42.16
CA PHE A 13 -35.27 6.92 41.68
C PHE A 13 -36.40 6.09 41.04
N ALA A 14 -36.07 5.05 40.27
CA ALA A 14 -37.05 4.12 39.70
C ALA A 14 -37.79 3.34 40.79
N CYS A 15 -37.11 2.87 41.86
CA CYS A 15 -37.75 2.21 42.99
C CYS A 15 -38.70 3.17 43.75
N GLN A 16 -38.34 4.43 43.94
CA GLN A 16 -39.22 5.41 44.59
C GLN A 16 -40.50 5.71 43.78
N ILE A 17 -40.37 5.82 42.44
CA ILE A 17 -41.56 5.99 41.57
C ILE A 17 -42.45 4.75 41.61
N PHE A 18 -41.84 3.56 41.66
CA PHE A 18 -42.58 2.30 41.70
C PHE A 18 -43.35 2.10 43.01
N THR A 19 -42.79 2.49 44.15
CA THR A 19 -43.45 2.43 45.44
C THR A 19 -44.56 3.49 45.61
N TYR A 20 -44.31 4.73 45.15
CA TYR A 20 -45.31 5.82 45.25
C TYR A 20 -46.46 5.65 44.25
N GLY A 21 -46.19 5.13 43.05
CA GLY A 21 -47.17 4.83 42.01
C GLY A 21 -48.13 3.68 42.42
N ASN A 22 -47.65 2.66 43.16
CA ASN A 22 -48.44 1.52 43.55
C ASN A 22 -49.53 1.88 44.58
N GLU A 23 -49.28 2.79 45.54
CA GLU A 23 -50.31 3.22 46.51
C GLU A 23 -51.41 4.07 45.83
N GLN A 24 -51.11 4.89 44.87
CA GLN A 24 -52.10 5.72 44.18
C GLN A 24 -52.94 4.90 43.19
N ILE A 25 -52.33 3.96 42.46
CA ILE A 25 -53.01 3.11 41.48
C ILE A 25 -53.93 2.09 42.19
N VAL A 26 -53.55 1.55 43.34
CA VAL A 26 -54.40 0.65 44.12
C VAL A 26 -55.61 1.36 44.67
N ARG A 27 -55.57 2.67 44.97
CA ARG A 27 -56.72 3.48 45.37
C ARG A 27 -57.71 3.79 44.28
N LEU A 28 -57.24 3.89 43.03
CA LEU A 28 -58.05 4.24 41.84
C LEU A 28 -58.74 3.04 41.18
N LEU A 29 -58.25 1.82 41.34
CA LEU A 29 -58.71 0.63 40.60
C LEU A 29 -59.48 -0.41 41.40
N GLY A 30 -59.90 -0.14 42.69
CA GLY A 30 -60.84 -0.95 43.44
C GLY A 30 -60.61 -2.46 43.47
N LYS A 31 -60.05 -2.96 44.56
CA LYS A 31 -60.07 -4.35 45.14
C LYS A 31 -59.98 -5.57 44.19
N SER A 32 -59.26 -5.55 43.07
CA SER A 32 -58.96 -6.80 42.39
C SER A 32 -57.54 -6.75 41.68
N PRO A 33 -56.52 -7.41 42.27
CA PRO A 33 -55.16 -7.40 41.74
C PRO A 33 -55.06 -8.12 40.40
N PHE A 34 -56.02 -8.93 40.04
CA PHE A 34 -56.02 -9.69 38.77
C PHE A 34 -56.30 -8.84 37.51
N LYS A 35 -56.87 -7.65 37.63
CA LYS A 35 -57.15 -6.78 36.48
C LYS A 35 -55.95 -5.92 36.06
N VAL A 36 -54.94 -5.75 36.90
CA VAL A 36 -53.75 -4.91 36.63
C VAL A 36 -52.60 -5.71 36.02
N LEU A 37 -52.59 -7.02 36.30
CA LEU A 37 -51.53 -7.93 35.83
C LEU A 37 -51.32 -7.92 34.31
N PRO A 38 -52.36 -7.94 33.45
CA PRO A 38 -52.17 -7.90 31.98
C PRO A 38 -51.57 -6.55 31.48
N TYR A 39 -51.84 -5.43 32.15
CA TYR A 39 -51.26 -4.14 31.81
C TYR A 39 -49.80 -4.03 32.19
N ILE A 40 -49.41 -4.59 33.33
CA ILE A 40 -48.00 -4.65 33.76
C ILE A 40 -47.21 -5.55 32.81
N ILE A 41 -47.77 -6.68 32.39
CA ILE A 41 -47.18 -7.58 31.41
C ILE A 41 -47.06 -6.89 30.05
N TYR A 42 -48.06 -6.17 29.59
CA TYR A 42 -48.05 -5.44 28.32
C TYR A 42 -47.00 -4.32 28.32
N ILE A 43 -46.90 -3.52 29.39
CA ILE A 43 -45.88 -2.49 29.58
C ILE A 43 -44.49 -3.12 29.62
N GLY A 44 -44.33 -4.25 30.32
CA GLY A 44 -43.06 -5.01 30.33
C GLY A 44 -42.65 -5.51 28.95
N ILE A 45 -43.59 -6.04 28.16
CA ILE A 45 -43.33 -6.49 26.78
C ILE A 45 -42.96 -5.32 25.84
N VAL A 46 -43.64 -4.17 25.99
CA VAL A 46 -43.33 -2.95 25.22
C VAL A 46 -41.90 -2.44 25.56
N PHE A 47 -41.51 -2.50 26.84
CA PHE A 47 -40.17 -2.12 27.30
C PHE A 47 -39.09 -3.08 26.78
N VAL A 48 -39.35 -4.39 26.77
CA VAL A 48 -38.42 -5.39 26.21
C VAL A 48 -38.30 -5.26 24.69
N LEU A 49 -39.40 -4.98 24.01
CA LEU A 49 -39.37 -4.74 22.54
C LEU A 49 -38.68 -3.42 22.15
N SER A 50 -38.74 -2.40 23.03
CA SER A 50 -38.04 -1.11 22.83
C SER A 50 -36.55 -1.20 23.13
N SER A 51 -36.08 -2.16 23.92
CA SER A 51 -34.66 -2.36 24.21
C SER A 51 -33.90 -3.05 23.08
N CYS A 52 -34.57 -3.64 22.09
CA CYS A 52 -33.94 -4.22 20.90
C CYS A 52 -33.64 -3.18 19.79
N VAL A 53 -34.00 -1.92 19.95
CA VAL A 53 -33.44 -0.84 19.12
C VAL A 53 -32.08 -0.49 19.72
N GLY A 54 -31.13 -1.41 19.52
CA GLY A 54 -29.75 -1.23 19.91
C GLY A 54 -29.22 0.05 19.24
N ARG A 55 -28.90 1.04 20.04
CA ARG A 55 -27.88 2.02 19.78
C ARG A 55 -26.53 1.33 19.73
N GLY A 56 -26.40 0.31 18.90
CA GLY A 56 -25.14 0.01 18.28
C GLY A 56 -24.85 1.22 17.41
N GLY A 57 -23.85 2.02 17.73
CA GLY A 57 -23.27 2.90 16.75
C GLY A 57 -22.92 2.00 15.56
N SER A 58 -23.77 1.97 14.55
CA SER A 58 -23.49 1.26 13.34
C SER A 58 -22.26 1.94 12.77
N ASN A 59 -21.09 1.32 12.89
CA ASN A 59 -20.06 1.57 11.91
C ASN A 59 -20.77 1.28 10.60
N THR A 60 -21.20 2.34 9.91
CA THR A 60 -21.88 2.25 8.61
C THR A 60 -20.90 1.78 7.55
N GLU A 61 -19.68 1.48 7.95
CA GLU A 61 -18.61 1.01 7.10
C GLU A 61 -18.73 -0.51 6.86
N THR A 62 -18.68 -0.88 5.58
CA THR A 62 -18.69 -2.26 5.11
C THR A 62 -17.50 -2.49 4.17
N PRO A 63 -17.24 -3.72 3.72
CA PRO A 63 -16.20 -3.96 2.70
C PRO A 63 -16.37 -3.19 1.38
N THR A 64 -17.55 -2.64 1.11
CA THR A 64 -17.89 -1.93 -0.14
C THR A 64 -18.48 -0.53 0.09
N SER A 65 -18.48 -0.03 1.31
CA SER A 65 -18.96 1.31 1.63
C SER A 65 -18.24 1.89 2.84
N GLY A 66 -18.06 3.21 2.86
CA GLY A 66 -17.41 3.95 3.93
C GLY A 66 -16.38 4.93 3.41
N ASN A 67 -15.59 5.47 4.33
CA ASN A 67 -14.53 6.43 4.02
C ASN A 67 -13.23 5.98 4.68
N ILE A 68 -12.18 5.75 3.89
CA ILE A 68 -10.85 5.44 4.41
C ILE A 68 -9.77 6.26 3.71
N LYS A 69 -8.71 6.52 4.44
CA LYS A 69 -7.42 6.94 3.92
C LYS A 69 -6.52 5.72 3.83
N ILE A 70 -5.77 5.59 2.73
CA ILE A 70 -4.71 4.62 2.56
C ILE A 70 -3.39 5.33 2.32
N LEU A 71 -2.30 4.82 2.89
CA LEU A 71 -0.95 5.34 2.69
C LEU A 71 -0.24 4.50 1.64
N VAL A 72 0.36 5.13 0.67
CA VAL A 72 0.95 4.44 -0.48
C VAL A 72 2.38 4.95 -0.71
N ASP A 73 3.35 4.04 -0.78
CA ASP A 73 4.67 4.38 -1.31
C ASP A 73 4.51 4.94 -2.72
N GLU A 74 5.06 6.13 -2.96
CA GLU A 74 4.94 6.87 -4.22
C GLU A 74 5.37 6.04 -5.43
N SER A 75 6.26 5.08 -5.23
CA SER A 75 6.67 4.13 -6.26
C SER A 75 5.49 3.40 -6.92
N PHE A 76 4.40 3.17 -6.19
CA PHE A 76 3.24 2.42 -6.67
C PHE A 76 2.04 3.30 -7.04
N LYS A 77 2.25 4.61 -7.14
CA LYS A 77 1.19 5.57 -7.44
C LYS A 77 0.39 5.22 -8.72
N PRO A 78 0.98 4.96 -9.90
CA PRO A 78 0.21 4.70 -11.11
C PRO A 78 -0.73 3.48 -10.96
N LEU A 79 -0.23 2.38 -10.40
CA LEU A 79 -1.02 1.18 -10.17
C LEU A 79 -2.17 1.44 -9.19
N LEU A 80 -1.86 2.06 -8.05
CA LEU A 80 -2.86 2.27 -6.99
C LEU A 80 -3.93 3.30 -7.38
N GLU A 81 -3.60 4.29 -8.20
CA GLU A 81 -4.62 5.19 -8.79
C GLU A 81 -5.62 4.40 -9.64
N THR A 82 -5.15 3.50 -10.49
CA THR A 82 -6.01 2.66 -11.33
C THR A 82 -6.86 1.69 -10.48
N GLU A 83 -6.26 1.04 -9.48
CA GLU A 83 -6.95 0.13 -8.56
C GLU A 83 -8.06 0.84 -7.78
N VAL A 84 -7.74 1.97 -7.14
CA VAL A 84 -8.70 2.75 -6.35
C VAL A 84 -9.83 3.30 -7.23
N ASN A 85 -9.49 3.86 -8.39
CA ASN A 85 -10.49 4.41 -9.32
C ASN A 85 -11.44 3.31 -9.81
N THR A 86 -10.92 2.13 -10.13
CA THR A 86 -11.75 1.00 -10.60
C THR A 86 -12.64 0.48 -9.46
N PHE A 87 -12.07 0.31 -8.25
CA PHE A 87 -12.83 -0.14 -7.09
C PHE A 87 -13.97 0.83 -6.73
N THR A 88 -13.70 2.14 -6.68
CA THR A 88 -14.70 3.15 -6.33
C THR A 88 -15.75 3.33 -7.41
N ALA A 89 -15.41 3.09 -8.69
CA ALA A 89 -16.39 3.06 -9.77
C ALA A 89 -17.35 1.87 -9.66
N LEU A 90 -16.87 0.71 -9.17
CA LEU A 90 -17.71 -0.47 -8.93
C LEU A 90 -18.56 -0.34 -7.67
N TYR A 91 -18.06 0.36 -6.64
CA TYR A 91 -18.70 0.53 -5.34
C TYR A 91 -18.92 2.02 -5.04
N PRO A 92 -20.02 2.64 -5.48
CA PRO A 92 -20.23 4.08 -5.40
C PRO A 92 -20.28 4.66 -3.96
N TYR A 93 -20.49 3.82 -2.96
CA TYR A 93 -20.48 4.22 -1.55
C TYR A 93 -19.12 4.01 -0.88
N ALA A 94 -18.13 3.56 -1.62
CA ALA A 94 -16.74 3.44 -1.15
C ALA A 94 -15.96 4.70 -1.51
N HIS A 95 -15.41 5.37 -0.51
CA HIS A 95 -14.56 6.55 -0.69
C HIS A 95 -13.18 6.24 -0.12
N ILE A 96 -12.23 5.98 -1.02
CA ILE A 96 -10.84 5.71 -0.67
C ILE A 96 -9.99 6.91 -1.10
N THR A 97 -9.26 7.49 -0.15
CA THR A 97 -8.34 8.60 -0.40
C THR A 97 -6.91 8.11 -0.27
N PRO A 98 -6.18 7.87 -1.38
CA PRO A 98 -4.78 7.52 -1.33
C PRO A 98 -3.91 8.74 -1.05
N GLU A 99 -2.96 8.61 -0.12
CA GLU A 99 -1.88 9.56 0.12
C GLU A 99 -0.55 8.95 -0.29
N TYR A 100 0.12 9.57 -1.27
CA TYR A 100 1.40 9.10 -1.82
C TYR A 100 2.55 9.80 -1.12
N LYS A 101 3.46 9.03 -0.53
CA LYS A 101 4.59 9.51 0.26
C LYS A 101 5.80 8.59 0.10
N PRO A 102 7.01 9.03 0.47
CA PRO A 102 8.17 8.13 0.58
C PRO A 102 7.90 6.98 1.57
N GLU A 103 8.41 5.79 1.29
CA GLU A 103 8.11 4.56 2.04
C GLU A 103 8.31 4.69 3.55
N VAL A 104 9.38 5.38 4.00
CA VAL A 104 9.63 5.58 5.43
C VAL A 104 8.51 6.37 6.09
N ASP A 105 8.01 7.41 5.43
CA ASP A 105 6.93 8.24 5.95
C ASP A 105 5.60 7.48 5.95
N VAL A 106 5.33 6.66 4.91
CA VAL A 106 4.19 5.73 4.85
C VAL A 106 4.16 4.81 6.07
N VAL A 107 5.29 4.15 6.35
CA VAL A 107 5.38 3.21 7.48
C VAL A 107 5.24 3.94 8.82
N ASN A 108 5.90 5.08 9.00
CA ASN A 108 5.83 5.84 10.24
C ASN A 108 4.39 6.30 10.53
N GLU A 109 3.69 6.85 9.55
CA GLU A 109 2.31 7.30 9.71
C GLU A 109 1.35 6.13 9.95
N PHE A 110 1.56 5.00 9.29
CA PHE A 110 0.80 3.78 9.55
C PHE A 110 0.96 3.29 11.00
N MET A 111 2.18 3.33 11.52
CA MET A 111 2.45 2.96 12.92
C MET A 111 1.78 3.91 13.92
N HIS A 112 1.60 5.21 13.57
CA HIS A 112 0.95 6.23 14.40
C HIS A 112 -0.58 6.34 14.18
N ASP A 113 -1.22 5.31 13.61
CA ASP A 113 -2.67 5.21 13.41
C ASP A 113 -3.29 6.28 12.50
N SER A 114 -2.51 6.84 11.58
CA SER A 114 -3.04 7.84 10.64
C SER A 114 -3.85 7.22 9.49
N ALA A 115 -3.66 5.93 9.22
CA ALA A 115 -4.42 5.16 8.24
C ALA A 115 -4.47 3.67 8.62
N ARG A 116 -5.48 2.96 8.14
CA ARG A 116 -5.68 1.52 8.44
C ARG A 116 -5.06 0.59 7.41
N VAL A 117 -4.73 1.11 6.23
CA VAL A 117 -4.10 0.35 5.15
C VAL A 117 -2.89 1.11 4.64
N MET A 118 -1.80 0.39 4.40
CA MET A 118 -0.65 0.92 3.66
C MET A 118 -0.22 -0.01 2.54
N VAL A 119 0.43 0.58 1.53
CA VAL A 119 1.05 -0.10 0.39
C VAL A 119 2.54 0.21 0.39
N THR A 120 3.38 -0.82 0.40
CA THR A 120 4.83 -0.68 0.55
C THR A 120 5.57 -1.86 -0.07
N SER A 121 6.86 -1.72 -0.33
CA SER A 121 7.73 -2.80 -0.82
C SER A 121 8.47 -3.55 0.29
N ARG A 122 8.15 -3.31 1.55
CA ARG A 122 8.74 -4.05 2.69
C ARG A 122 7.68 -4.54 3.66
N LYS A 123 8.00 -5.61 4.36
CA LYS A 123 7.20 -6.07 5.51
C LYS A 123 7.49 -5.20 6.74
N LEU A 124 6.58 -5.23 7.70
CA LEU A 124 6.84 -4.70 9.04
C LEU A 124 7.97 -5.49 9.69
N THR A 125 8.83 -4.80 10.45
CA THR A 125 9.85 -5.46 11.28
C THR A 125 9.22 -6.17 12.48
N ASP A 126 9.93 -7.10 13.09
CA ASP A 126 9.44 -7.83 14.27
C ASP A 126 9.12 -6.87 15.43
N ASP A 127 9.89 -5.81 15.62
CA ASP A 127 9.62 -4.76 16.63
C ASP A 127 8.33 -4.00 16.32
N GLN A 128 8.07 -3.66 15.04
CA GLN A 128 6.84 -3.02 14.61
C GLN A 128 5.62 -3.92 14.81
N ILE A 129 5.75 -5.20 14.46
CA ILE A 129 4.70 -6.21 14.68
C ILE A 129 4.43 -6.37 16.18
N LYS A 130 5.48 -6.44 17.01
CA LYS A 130 5.35 -6.52 18.47
C LYS A 130 4.64 -5.29 19.03
N TYR A 131 5.05 -4.09 18.63
CA TYR A 131 4.41 -2.84 19.05
C TYR A 131 2.91 -2.83 18.74
N LEU A 132 2.50 -3.21 17.51
CA LEU A 132 1.09 -3.29 17.14
C LEU A 132 0.35 -4.33 17.99
N ARG A 133 0.94 -5.49 18.24
CA ARG A 133 0.35 -6.55 19.07
C ARG A 133 0.17 -6.10 20.52
N ASP A 134 1.13 -5.38 21.08
CA ASP A 134 1.03 -4.83 22.44
C ASP A 134 -0.11 -3.81 22.55
N THR A 135 -0.51 -3.17 21.43
CA THR A 135 -1.71 -2.32 21.34
C THR A 135 -2.97 -3.08 20.90
N LEU A 136 -2.96 -4.42 20.95
CA LEU A 136 -4.06 -5.31 20.55
C LEU A 136 -4.42 -5.24 19.05
N ILE A 137 -3.47 -4.83 18.22
CA ILE A 137 -3.63 -4.77 16.77
C ILE A 137 -2.84 -5.90 16.12
N ILE A 138 -3.51 -6.69 15.29
CA ILE A 138 -2.87 -7.73 14.46
C ILE A 138 -2.80 -7.22 13.04
N ALA A 139 -1.62 -6.74 12.63
CA ALA A 139 -1.40 -6.34 11.24
C ALA A 139 -1.41 -7.57 10.31
N ARG A 140 -2.14 -7.46 9.21
CA ARG A 140 -2.22 -8.50 8.17
C ARG A 140 -1.46 -8.02 6.95
N THR A 141 -0.46 -8.79 6.54
CA THR A 141 0.36 -8.51 5.36
C THR A 141 -0.06 -9.44 4.22
N THR A 142 -0.42 -8.88 3.08
CA THR A 142 -0.81 -9.61 1.88
C THR A 142 0.11 -9.24 0.74
N THR A 143 0.75 -10.21 0.09
CA THR A 143 1.52 -9.96 -1.14
C THR A 143 0.53 -9.64 -2.27
N PHE A 144 0.72 -8.50 -2.89
CA PHE A 144 -0.19 -7.95 -3.90
C PHE A 144 0.35 -8.11 -5.31
N ALA A 145 1.64 -7.79 -5.50
CA ALA A 145 2.30 -7.82 -6.79
C ALA A 145 3.81 -8.02 -6.63
N TYR A 146 4.48 -8.30 -7.75
CA TYR A 146 5.94 -8.20 -7.86
C TYR A 146 6.27 -7.06 -8.82
N ASP A 147 7.09 -6.13 -8.35
CA ASP A 147 7.63 -4.99 -9.08
C ASP A 147 9.11 -5.18 -9.34
N ALA A 148 9.66 -4.40 -10.23
CA ALA A 148 11.09 -4.29 -10.43
C ALA A 148 11.57 -2.85 -10.25
N VAL A 149 12.77 -2.67 -9.69
CA VAL A 149 13.44 -1.38 -9.73
C VAL A 149 14.21 -1.29 -11.03
N ALA A 150 13.74 -0.43 -11.93
CA ALA A 150 14.32 -0.20 -13.26
C ALA A 150 15.43 0.84 -13.20
N LEU A 151 16.51 0.61 -13.96
CA LEU A 151 17.51 1.61 -14.23
C LEU A 151 17.19 2.30 -15.56
N VAL A 152 17.28 3.62 -15.58
CA VAL A 152 16.94 4.44 -16.72
C VAL A 152 18.05 5.45 -17.03
N ILE A 153 18.29 5.67 -18.31
CA ILE A 153 19.31 6.59 -18.83
C ILE A 153 18.72 7.49 -19.91
N ASN A 154 19.44 8.55 -20.24
CA ASN A 154 19.10 9.43 -21.35
C ASN A 154 19.10 8.65 -22.69
N LYS A 155 18.25 9.03 -23.63
CA LYS A 155 18.16 8.40 -24.95
C LYS A 155 19.47 8.46 -25.75
N GLU A 156 20.23 9.52 -25.57
CA GLU A 156 21.51 9.71 -26.25
C GLU A 156 22.68 9.02 -25.54
N ASN A 157 22.49 8.47 -24.36
CA ASN A 157 23.49 7.64 -23.70
C ASN A 157 23.58 6.28 -24.41
N PRO A 158 24.75 5.87 -24.95
CA PRO A 158 24.91 4.59 -25.64
C PRO A 158 24.96 3.39 -24.68
N ASP A 159 25.28 3.60 -23.40
CA ASP A 159 25.64 2.56 -22.45
C ASP A 159 24.39 1.99 -21.75
N SER A 160 23.50 1.33 -22.53
CA SER A 160 22.22 0.78 -22.06
C SER A 160 22.29 -0.68 -21.62
N LEU A 161 23.47 -1.29 -21.62
CA LEU A 161 23.73 -2.65 -21.16
C LEU A 161 24.72 -2.58 -20.00
N LEU A 162 24.27 -2.87 -18.79
CA LEU A 162 25.13 -2.85 -17.61
C LEU A 162 25.17 -4.23 -16.97
N LYS A 163 26.33 -4.60 -16.43
CA LYS A 163 26.46 -5.79 -15.60
C LYS A 163 25.94 -5.50 -14.21
N TYR A 164 25.43 -6.52 -13.55
CA TYR A 164 25.01 -6.44 -12.14
C TYR A 164 26.09 -5.83 -11.24
N ASP A 165 27.34 -6.29 -11.40
CA ASP A 165 28.47 -5.81 -10.61
C ASP A 165 28.87 -4.36 -10.94
N GLU A 166 28.65 -3.91 -12.18
CA GLU A 166 28.85 -2.50 -12.55
C GLU A 166 27.84 -1.61 -11.83
N VAL A 167 26.57 -2.01 -11.80
CA VAL A 167 25.53 -1.28 -11.03
C VAL A 167 25.87 -1.25 -9.54
N LYS A 168 26.30 -2.37 -8.97
CA LYS A 168 26.76 -2.43 -7.58
C LYS A 168 27.94 -1.48 -7.34
N ASN A 169 28.93 -1.46 -8.24
CA ASN A 169 30.10 -0.62 -8.11
C ASN A 169 29.78 0.87 -8.30
N ILE A 170 28.83 1.22 -9.16
CA ILE A 170 28.32 2.60 -9.27
C ILE A 170 27.66 3.00 -7.95
N PHE A 171 26.76 2.17 -7.44
CA PHE A 171 26.01 2.46 -6.21
C PHE A 171 26.92 2.57 -4.98
N THR A 172 28.00 1.81 -4.93
CA THR A 172 28.99 1.86 -3.84
C THR A 172 30.10 2.89 -4.06
N GLY A 173 30.03 3.68 -5.14
CA GLY A 173 31.02 4.73 -5.43
C GLY A 173 32.38 4.23 -5.93
N LYS A 174 32.50 2.94 -6.30
CA LYS A 174 33.73 2.38 -6.87
C LYS A 174 33.90 2.69 -8.35
N ILE A 175 32.79 2.91 -9.06
CA ILE A 175 32.73 3.41 -10.43
C ILE A 175 32.00 4.75 -10.39
N THR A 176 32.65 5.80 -10.87
CA THR A 176 32.12 7.17 -10.82
C THR A 176 31.99 7.81 -12.20
N GLU A 177 32.61 7.22 -13.23
CA GLU A 177 32.59 7.76 -14.59
C GLU A 177 32.13 6.71 -15.61
N TRP A 178 31.40 7.14 -16.63
CA TRP A 178 30.94 6.27 -17.71
C TRP A 178 32.07 5.59 -18.46
N LYS A 179 33.24 6.27 -18.59
CA LYS A 179 34.41 5.70 -19.28
C LYS A 179 35.05 4.50 -18.53
N GLU A 180 34.75 4.31 -17.23
CA GLU A 180 35.22 3.14 -16.48
C GLU A 180 34.43 1.87 -16.89
N ILE A 181 33.20 2.05 -17.39
CA ILE A 181 32.35 0.99 -17.93
C ILE A 181 32.65 0.77 -19.42
N ASN A 182 32.64 1.86 -20.19
CA ASN A 182 32.89 1.84 -21.60
C ASN A 182 34.00 2.86 -21.96
N ARG A 183 35.20 2.37 -22.29
CA ARG A 183 36.37 3.22 -22.61
C ARG A 183 36.14 4.19 -23.74
N ASN A 184 35.20 3.90 -24.64
CA ASN A 184 34.84 4.75 -25.77
C ASN A 184 33.74 5.77 -25.41
N SER A 185 33.23 5.75 -24.20
CA SER A 185 32.20 6.70 -23.75
C SER A 185 32.75 8.13 -23.75
N ARG A 186 31.93 9.05 -24.28
CA ARG A 186 32.20 10.49 -24.25
C ARG A 186 31.49 11.20 -23.12
N LEU A 187 30.81 10.43 -22.28
CA LEU A 187 30.07 10.91 -21.10
C LEU A 187 31.04 11.17 -19.94
N GLY A 188 30.63 12.06 -19.05
CA GLY A 188 31.41 12.44 -17.88
C GLY A 188 31.13 11.55 -16.65
N ALA A 189 31.16 12.19 -15.49
CA ALA A 189 30.85 11.53 -14.24
C ALA A 189 29.39 11.05 -14.20
N ILE A 190 29.17 9.83 -13.69
CA ILE A 190 27.85 9.25 -13.53
C ILE A 190 27.11 10.01 -12.42
N LYS A 191 25.97 10.60 -12.77
CA LYS A 191 25.03 11.19 -11.80
C LYS A 191 23.98 10.14 -11.45
N PHE A 192 24.00 9.64 -10.21
CA PHE A 192 23.03 8.66 -9.76
C PHE A 192 21.80 9.37 -9.19
N ILE A 193 20.64 9.15 -9.84
CA ILE A 193 19.41 9.91 -9.56
C ILE A 193 18.36 8.97 -8.97
N PHE A 194 17.74 9.38 -7.88
CA PHE A 194 16.69 8.62 -7.21
C PHE A 194 15.57 9.54 -6.66
N ASP A 195 14.43 8.95 -6.37
CA ASP A 195 13.19 9.66 -6.07
C ASP A 195 13.20 10.37 -4.70
N ASN A 196 13.74 9.72 -3.65
CA ASN A 196 13.79 10.30 -2.31
C ASN A 196 14.77 9.52 -1.42
N THR A 197 15.42 10.16 -0.46
CA THR A 197 16.29 9.49 0.51
C THR A 197 15.54 8.53 1.45
N LYS A 198 14.22 8.69 1.56
CA LYS A 198 13.31 7.86 2.36
C LYS A 198 12.50 6.89 1.49
N SER A 199 12.79 6.76 0.20
CA SER A 199 12.00 5.93 -0.72
C SER A 199 12.31 4.44 -0.59
N GLY A 200 11.34 3.62 -1.02
CA GLY A 200 11.50 2.18 -1.14
C GLY A 200 12.53 1.79 -2.20
N ASN A 201 12.75 2.61 -3.25
CA ASN A 201 13.73 2.35 -4.30
C ASN A 201 15.15 2.37 -3.74
N ILE A 202 15.51 3.44 -3.00
CA ILE A 202 16.86 3.59 -2.45
C ILE A 202 17.11 2.61 -1.30
N ARG A 203 16.10 2.36 -0.43
CA ARG A 203 16.17 1.33 0.60
C ARG A 203 16.48 -0.04 0.00
N TYR A 204 15.75 -0.43 -1.06
CA TYR A 204 15.94 -1.71 -1.74
C TYR A 204 17.38 -1.89 -2.23
N PHE A 205 17.99 -0.86 -2.84
CA PHE A 205 19.38 -0.93 -3.29
C PHE A 205 20.37 -1.00 -2.13
N ARG A 206 20.13 -0.24 -1.03
CA ARG A 206 20.96 -0.33 0.18
C ARG A 206 20.97 -1.75 0.76
N GLU A 207 19.80 -2.36 0.90
CA GLU A 207 19.66 -3.74 1.38
C GLU A 207 20.28 -4.76 0.42
N LYS A 208 20.01 -4.60 -0.89
CA LYS A 208 20.50 -5.51 -1.93
C LYS A 208 22.02 -5.56 -2.02
N PHE A 209 22.69 -4.43 -1.80
CA PHE A 209 24.14 -4.29 -1.87
C PHE A 209 24.81 -4.23 -0.51
N GLU A 210 24.05 -4.36 0.58
CA GLU A 210 24.54 -4.26 1.97
C GLU A 210 25.32 -2.95 2.22
N TYR A 211 24.84 -1.84 1.65
CA TYR A 211 25.50 -0.54 1.66
C TYR A 211 24.87 0.40 2.68
N ASN A 212 25.64 0.72 3.73
CA ASN A 212 25.21 1.58 4.84
C ASN A 212 25.96 2.92 4.91
N ASP A 213 26.97 3.10 4.06
CA ASP A 213 27.77 4.32 4.04
C ASP A 213 26.94 5.53 3.51
N PRO A 214 27.38 6.75 3.82
CA PRO A 214 26.83 7.96 3.21
C PRO A 214 26.98 7.92 1.68
N PHE A 215 26.03 8.50 0.98
CA PHE A 215 26.12 8.65 -0.47
C PHE A 215 27.21 9.62 -0.87
N GLY A 216 27.89 9.34 -1.99
CA GLY A 216 28.85 10.25 -2.59
C GLY A 216 28.19 11.49 -3.20
N ASP A 217 29.03 12.47 -3.58
CA ASP A 217 28.59 13.77 -4.14
C ASP A 217 27.90 13.64 -5.51
N ASN A 218 27.97 12.48 -6.14
CA ASN A 218 27.33 12.18 -7.41
C ASN A 218 25.92 11.60 -7.28
N PHE A 219 25.36 11.55 -6.05
CA PHE A 219 24.02 11.08 -5.78
C PHE A 219 23.05 12.26 -5.60
N TYR A 220 21.95 12.26 -6.35
CA TYR A 220 20.96 13.33 -6.34
C TYR A 220 19.57 12.78 -6.05
N ALA A 221 18.94 13.28 -5.00
CA ALA A 221 17.57 12.96 -4.65
C ALA A 221 16.60 13.94 -5.34
N MET A 222 15.56 13.41 -5.93
CA MET A 222 14.41 14.16 -6.46
C MET A 222 13.25 14.08 -5.47
N ASN A 223 12.02 14.45 -5.87
CA ASN A 223 10.84 14.32 -5.00
C ASN A 223 9.88 13.20 -5.44
N SER A 224 10.09 12.64 -6.64
CA SER A 224 9.22 11.60 -7.21
C SER A 224 9.91 10.82 -8.33
N ASN A 225 9.37 9.64 -8.66
CA ASN A 225 9.83 8.85 -9.81
C ASN A 225 9.68 9.61 -11.12
N SER A 226 8.63 10.40 -11.30
CA SER A 226 8.46 11.23 -12.50
C SER A 226 9.52 12.32 -12.63
N GLU A 227 9.97 12.91 -11.53
CA GLU A 227 11.07 13.88 -11.54
C GLU A 227 12.41 13.24 -11.88
N VAL A 228 12.66 12.00 -11.41
CA VAL A 228 13.84 11.22 -11.83
C VAL A 228 13.86 11.08 -13.35
N ILE A 229 12.75 10.65 -13.95
CA ILE A 229 12.64 10.47 -15.40
C ILE A 229 12.88 11.79 -16.14
N ASN A 230 12.27 12.89 -15.67
CA ASN A 230 12.45 14.21 -16.27
C ASN A 230 13.89 14.73 -16.15
N TYR A 231 14.58 14.40 -15.06
CA TYR A 231 16.00 14.76 -14.90
C TYR A 231 16.87 13.95 -15.87
N VAL A 232 16.66 12.65 -15.97
CA VAL A 232 17.38 11.74 -16.89
C VAL A 232 17.17 12.16 -18.33
N GLU A 233 15.96 12.56 -18.74
CA GLU A 233 15.66 13.08 -20.07
C GLU A 233 16.58 14.24 -20.47
N ARG A 234 16.93 15.11 -19.52
CA ARG A 234 17.70 16.35 -19.76
C ARG A 234 19.20 16.19 -19.55
N ASN A 235 19.65 15.11 -18.96
CA ASN A 235 21.05 14.91 -18.56
C ASN A 235 21.60 13.61 -19.09
N LYS A 236 22.54 13.68 -20.02
CA LYS A 236 23.13 12.51 -20.70
C LYS A 236 23.94 11.61 -19.76
N ASP A 237 24.56 12.20 -18.72
CA ASP A 237 25.39 11.50 -17.75
C ASP A 237 24.56 10.86 -16.60
N ALA A 238 23.24 11.05 -16.60
CA ALA A 238 22.39 10.57 -15.53
C ALA A 238 22.07 9.09 -15.67
N LEU A 239 22.13 8.38 -14.52
CA LEU A 239 21.62 7.04 -14.31
C LEU A 239 20.54 7.12 -13.22
N GLY A 240 19.27 6.97 -13.59
CA GLY A 240 18.14 7.04 -12.67
C GLY A 240 17.67 5.65 -12.22
N ILE A 241 17.13 5.57 -11.01
CA ILE A 241 16.36 4.41 -10.55
C ILE A 241 14.91 4.79 -10.35
N VAL A 242 14.00 3.97 -10.87
CA VAL A 242 12.55 4.15 -10.76
C VAL A 242 11.85 2.80 -10.56
N SER A 243 10.65 2.79 -9.97
CA SER A 243 9.80 1.60 -10.02
C SER A 243 9.37 1.33 -11.46
N SER A 244 9.40 0.07 -11.89
CA SER A 244 8.93 -0.31 -13.22
C SER A 244 7.47 0.08 -13.46
N ASN A 245 6.68 0.18 -12.41
CA ASN A 245 5.29 0.66 -12.43
C ASN A 245 5.10 2.01 -13.15
N TRP A 246 6.10 2.89 -13.13
CA TRP A 246 6.05 4.21 -13.78
C TRP A 246 6.28 4.18 -15.29
N ILE A 247 6.79 3.08 -15.82
CA ILE A 247 7.25 2.98 -17.20
C ILE A 247 6.77 1.71 -17.94
N SER A 248 6.01 0.84 -17.28
CA SER A 248 5.62 -0.46 -17.83
C SER A 248 4.22 -0.49 -18.44
N ASP A 249 3.32 0.38 -18.04
CA ASP A 249 1.97 0.46 -18.58
C ASP A 249 1.97 1.27 -19.89
N LEU A 250 2.00 0.58 -21.02
CA LEU A 250 2.01 1.21 -22.35
C LEU A 250 0.62 1.68 -22.81
N ASP A 251 -0.44 1.21 -22.16
CA ASP A 251 -1.82 1.61 -22.44
C ASP A 251 -2.19 2.89 -21.68
N ASP A 252 -1.47 3.20 -20.56
CA ASP A 252 -1.60 4.48 -19.88
C ASP A 252 -0.83 5.59 -20.58
N SER A 253 -1.51 6.67 -20.93
CA SER A 253 -0.93 7.81 -21.64
C SER A 253 0.19 8.52 -20.88
N SER A 254 0.20 8.45 -19.55
CA SER A 254 1.22 9.05 -18.71
C SER A 254 2.49 8.21 -18.69
N SER A 255 2.38 6.90 -18.44
CA SER A 255 3.48 5.94 -18.50
C SER A 255 4.09 5.90 -19.92
N TYR A 256 3.26 5.88 -20.96
CA TYR A 256 3.71 5.94 -22.35
C TYR A 256 4.53 7.20 -22.65
N ARG A 257 4.14 8.36 -22.14
CA ARG A 257 4.91 9.61 -22.31
C ARG A 257 6.23 9.56 -21.56
N LEU A 258 6.27 8.95 -20.36
CA LEU A 258 7.48 8.85 -19.56
C LEU A 258 8.51 7.89 -20.18
N ILE A 259 8.11 6.70 -20.60
CA ILE A 259 9.02 5.73 -21.23
C ILE A 259 9.62 6.27 -22.53
N ASN A 260 8.86 7.10 -23.25
CA ASN A 260 9.35 7.73 -24.49
C ASN A 260 10.37 8.84 -24.26
N LYS A 261 10.68 9.22 -23.01
CA LYS A 261 11.68 10.23 -22.68
C LYS A 261 13.07 9.65 -22.40
N ILE A 262 13.12 8.38 -22.06
CA ILE A 262 14.30 7.72 -21.52
C ILE A 262 14.60 6.41 -22.27
N LYS A 263 15.71 5.79 -21.92
CA LYS A 263 16.07 4.43 -22.31
C LYS A 263 16.20 3.57 -21.07
N VAL A 264 15.54 2.40 -21.07
CA VAL A 264 15.63 1.43 -19.97
C VAL A 264 16.91 0.61 -20.16
N VAL A 265 17.69 0.49 -19.09
CA VAL A 265 18.91 -0.30 -19.05
C VAL A 265 18.56 -1.78 -18.93
N ALA A 266 19.23 -2.60 -19.71
CA ALA A 266 19.17 -4.05 -19.54
C ALA A 266 20.37 -4.53 -18.71
N LEU A 267 20.13 -5.51 -17.83
CA LEU A 267 21.08 -5.96 -16.81
C LEU A 267 21.41 -7.43 -16.94
N THR A 268 22.64 -7.80 -16.61
CA THR A 268 22.98 -9.22 -16.41
C THR A 268 22.49 -9.67 -15.04
N GLN A 269 22.30 -10.99 -14.89
CA GLN A 269 22.12 -11.58 -13.58
C GLN A 269 23.47 -11.74 -12.84
N PRO A 270 23.48 -11.62 -11.50
CA PRO A 270 24.62 -12.09 -10.71
C PRO A 270 24.76 -13.61 -10.86
N TYR A 271 25.98 -14.10 -10.98
CA TYR A 271 26.33 -15.55 -10.99
C TYR A 271 25.93 -16.36 -12.24
N LEU A 272 25.28 -15.74 -13.24
CA LEU A 272 24.94 -16.38 -14.52
C LEU A 272 25.80 -15.85 -15.67
N ASP A 273 25.48 -16.25 -16.90
CA ASP A 273 26.14 -15.76 -18.10
C ASP A 273 26.11 -14.22 -18.16
N GLN A 274 27.29 -13.61 -18.07
CA GLN A 274 27.42 -12.16 -18.06
C GLN A 274 27.21 -11.50 -19.43
N ASN A 275 26.80 -12.26 -20.45
CA ASN A 275 26.53 -11.78 -21.81
C ASN A 275 25.04 -11.74 -22.13
N THR A 276 24.16 -12.24 -21.25
CA THR A 276 22.72 -12.17 -21.43
C THR A 276 22.14 -11.05 -20.56
N TYR A 277 21.45 -10.10 -21.21
CA TYR A 277 20.93 -8.90 -20.59
C TYR A 277 19.40 -8.92 -20.59
N TYR A 278 18.79 -8.57 -19.45
CA TYR A 278 17.36 -8.57 -19.23
C TYR A 278 16.87 -7.18 -18.85
N LYS A 279 15.76 -6.77 -19.44
CA LYS A 279 15.01 -5.57 -19.03
C LYS A 279 13.99 -5.94 -17.96
N PRO A 280 13.41 -4.97 -17.21
CA PRO A 280 12.37 -5.22 -16.22
C PRO A 280 11.01 -5.53 -16.86
N ASP A 281 11.00 -6.36 -17.89
CA ASP A 281 9.78 -6.80 -18.55
C ASP A 281 9.08 -7.88 -17.71
N GLN A 282 7.76 -7.91 -17.73
CA GLN A 282 6.94 -8.81 -16.91
C GLN A 282 7.37 -10.28 -17.02
N GLY A 283 7.75 -10.74 -18.22
CA GLY A 283 8.24 -12.09 -18.43
C GLY A 283 9.51 -12.40 -17.64
N PHE A 284 10.48 -11.49 -17.64
CA PHE A 284 11.74 -11.65 -16.91
C PHE A 284 11.61 -11.42 -15.40
N ILE A 285 10.57 -10.71 -14.96
CA ILE A 285 10.22 -10.62 -13.54
C ILE A 285 9.66 -11.98 -13.07
N VAL A 286 8.76 -12.60 -13.84
CA VAL A 286 8.18 -13.92 -13.54
C VAL A 286 9.23 -15.02 -13.48
N THR A 287 10.15 -15.06 -14.45
CA THR A 287 11.25 -16.05 -14.49
C THR A 287 12.38 -15.74 -13.51
N LYS A 288 12.35 -14.55 -12.89
CA LYS A 288 13.40 -14.02 -12.01
C LYS A 288 14.74 -13.82 -12.73
N ASP A 289 14.69 -13.60 -14.04
CA ASP A 289 15.88 -13.31 -14.84
C ASP A 289 16.34 -11.85 -14.67
N TYR A 290 15.44 -10.92 -14.40
CA TYR A 290 15.81 -9.56 -14.02
C TYR A 290 16.28 -9.50 -12.55
N PRO A 291 17.43 -8.84 -12.23
CA PRO A 291 18.05 -8.99 -10.91
C PRO A 291 17.41 -8.17 -9.77
N PHE A 292 16.68 -7.10 -10.08
CA PHE A 292 16.16 -6.16 -9.09
C PHE A 292 14.63 -6.24 -8.95
N ILE A 293 14.15 -7.38 -8.45
CA ILE A 293 12.74 -7.67 -8.22
C ILE A 293 12.42 -7.51 -6.74
N ARG A 294 11.26 -6.92 -6.44
CA ARG A 294 10.75 -6.76 -5.08
C ARG A 294 9.26 -7.12 -4.99
N GLU A 295 8.83 -7.50 -3.81
CA GLU A 295 7.41 -7.72 -3.53
C GLU A 295 6.73 -6.41 -3.17
N VAL A 296 5.45 -6.29 -3.52
CA VAL A 296 4.56 -5.20 -3.12
C VAL A 296 3.54 -5.76 -2.16
N TYR A 297 3.37 -5.11 -1.02
CA TYR A 297 2.49 -5.56 0.05
C TYR A 297 1.35 -4.57 0.29
N LEU A 298 0.17 -5.12 0.49
CA LEU A 298 -0.95 -4.44 1.13
C LEU A 298 -0.96 -4.87 2.61
N ILE A 299 -0.80 -3.91 3.51
CA ILE A 299 -0.74 -4.18 4.96
C ILE A 299 -1.89 -3.45 5.62
N SER A 300 -2.75 -4.23 6.33
CA SER A 300 -3.89 -3.70 7.06
C SER A 300 -3.72 -3.88 8.56
N ARG A 301 -4.13 -2.87 9.33
CA ARG A 301 -4.29 -2.93 10.79
C ARG A 301 -5.76 -2.93 11.23
N GLU A 302 -6.70 -3.16 10.30
CA GLU A 302 -8.13 -3.23 10.63
C GLU A 302 -8.42 -4.38 11.58
N THR A 303 -9.20 -4.09 12.63
CA THR A 303 -9.64 -5.08 13.61
C THR A 303 -11.02 -5.66 13.30
N PHE A 304 -11.65 -5.17 12.23
CA PHE A 304 -12.97 -5.60 11.74
C PHE A 304 -12.96 -5.69 10.21
N SER A 305 -14.00 -6.24 9.62
CA SER A 305 -14.16 -6.32 8.16
C SER A 305 -14.75 -5.01 7.64
N GLY A 306 -13.88 -4.02 7.41
CA GLY A 306 -14.22 -2.70 6.89
C GLY A 306 -13.84 -2.52 5.44
N LEU A 307 -13.89 -1.26 4.96
CA LEU A 307 -13.61 -0.89 3.57
C LEU A 307 -12.16 -1.21 3.16
N GLY A 308 -11.20 -1.07 4.08
CA GLY A 308 -9.80 -1.42 3.81
C GLY A 308 -9.62 -2.91 3.56
N SER A 309 -10.25 -3.77 4.36
CA SER A 309 -10.26 -5.23 4.15
C SER A 309 -10.94 -5.59 2.83
N GLY A 310 -12.05 -4.92 2.51
CA GLY A 310 -12.77 -5.11 1.25
C GLY A 310 -11.94 -4.74 0.03
N PHE A 311 -11.26 -3.59 0.07
CA PHE A 311 -10.35 -3.16 -0.99
C PHE A 311 -9.20 -4.14 -1.19
N ILE A 312 -8.53 -4.59 -0.11
CA ILE A 312 -7.44 -5.58 -0.20
C ILE A 312 -7.93 -6.89 -0.80
N GLN A 313 -9.09 -7.39 -0.37
CA GLN A 313 -9.66 -8.62 -0.90
C GLN A 313 -9.95 -8.51 -2.40
N TRP A 314 -10.53 -7.38 -2.83
CA TRP A 314 -10.82 -7.12 -4.23
C TRP A 314 -9.55 -6.96 -5.07
N ALA A 315 -8.56 -6.20 -4.60
CA ALA A 315 -7.29 -5.98 -5.29
C ALA A 315 -6.50 -7.29 -5.47
N CYS A 316 -6.60 -8.21 -4.52
CA CYS A 316 -6.00 -9.55 -4.62
C CYS A 316 -6.88 -10.59 -5.34
N ALA A 317 -8.12 -10.24 -5.71
CA ALA A 317 -8.99 -11.08 -6.53
C ALA A 317 -8.74 -10.88 -8.04
N GLU A 318 -9.45 -11.61 -8.88
CA GLU A 318 -9.23 -11.62 -10.33
C GLU A 318 -9.24 -10.23 -10.96
N GLN A 319 -10.16 -9.35 -10.57
CA GLN A 319 -10.30 -8.02 -11.17
C GLN A 319 -9.11 -7.12 -10.88
N GLY A 320 -8.69 -7.00 -9.61
CA GLY A 320 -7.52 -6.22 -9.23
C GLY A 320 -6.24 -6.84 -9.81
N GLN A 321 -6.06 -8.15 -9.74
CA GLN A 321 -4.89 -8.80 -10.30
C GLN A 321 -4.78 -8.69 -11.82
N ARG A 322 -5.92 -8.52 -12.51
CA ARG A 322 -5.92 -8.19 -13.94
C ARG A 322 -5.37 -6.78 -14.20
N ILE A 323 -5.68 -5.81 -13.32
CA ILE A 323 -5.10 -4.46 -13.38
C ILE A 323 -3.58 -4.53 -13.16
N VAL A 324 -3.13 -5.24 -12.12
CA VAL A 324 -1.69 -5.47 -11.88
C VAL A 324 -1.01 -6.01 -13.14
N ARG A 325 -1.60 -7.00 -13.80
CA ARG A 325 -1.06 -7.59 -15.03
C ARG A 325 -1.00 -6.59 -16.19
N LEU A 326 -2.04 -5.79 -16.37
CA LEU A 326 -2.11 -4.79 -17.44
C LEU A 326 -1.12 -3.63 -17.21
N SER A 327 -0.86 -3.28 -15.96
CA SER A 327 0.16 -2.29 -15.58
C SER A 327 1.61 -2.78 -15.77
N GLY A 328 1.81 -3.99 -16.30
CA GLY A 328 3.14 -4.55 -16.56
C GLY A 328 3.84 -5.15 -15.34
N LEU A 329 3.23 -5.14 -14.15
CA LEU A 329 3.71 -5.80 -12.96
C LEU A 329 3.25 -7.27 -12.94
N VAL A 330 3.88 -8.08 -12.08
CA VAL A 330 3.51 -9.49 -11.94
C VAL A 330 2.48 -9.63 -10.83
N PRO A 331 1.26 -10.14 -11.13
CA PRO A 331 0.24 -10.42 -10.13
C PRO A 331 0.72 -11.48 -9.12
N ALA A 332 0.36 -11.30 -7.84
CA ALA A 332 0.72 -12.26 -6.81
C ALA A 332 -0.17 -13.52 -6.80
N THR A 333 -1.44 -13.38 -7.20
CA THR A 333 -2.45 -14.46 -7.10
C THR A 333 -2.98 -14.93 -8.46
N MET A 334 -2.60 -14.27 -9.56
CA MET A 334 -3.00 -14.67 -10.92
C MET A 334 -1.79 -15.23 -11.69
N PRO A 335 -1.85 -16.46 -12.20
CA PRO A 335 -0.74 -17.02 -12.96
C PRO A 335 -0.55 -16.32 -14.29
N ILE A 336 0.70 -16.03 -14.66
CA ILE A 336 1.07 -15.52 -15.99
C ILE A 336 1.50 -16.72 -16.85
N ARG A 337 0.89 -16.84 -18.03
CA ARG A 337 1.27 -17.85 -19.00
C ARG A 337 2.38 -17.31 -19.89
N LEU A 338 3.58 -17.87 -19.75
CA LEU A 338 4.71 -17.57 -20.63
C LEU A 338 4.62 -18.45 -21.90
N VAL A 339 4.72 -17.81 -23.06
CA VAL A 339 4.78 -18.50 -24.35
C VAL A 339 6.16 -18.22 -24.97
N ARG A 340 6.97 -19.25 -25.17
CA ARG A 340 8.21 -19.13 -25.93
C ARG A 340 7.85 -19.15 -27.42
N ILE A 341 8.12 -18.04 -28.10
CA ILE A 341 8.08 -18.02 -29.58
C ILE A 341 9.44 -18.53 -30.05
N LYS A 342 9.47 -19.68 -30.71
CA LYS A 342 10.66 -20.10 -31.47
C LYS A 342 10.75 -19.17 -32.67
N GLN A 343 11.81 -18.37 -32.75
CA GLN A 343 12.21 -17.74 -34.02
C GLN A 343 12.82 -18.87 -34.86
N GLU A 344 12.22 -19.16 -36.01
CA GLU A 344 12.77 -20.05 -37.06
C GLU A 344 13.93 -19.39 -37.75
#